data_a96be934613f0dd2b58bfc9d6b06c07b
#
_entry.id   a96be934613f0dd2b58bfc9d6b06c07b
#
_cell.length_a   1.000
_cell.length_b   1.000
_cell.length_c   1.000
_cell.angle_alpha   90.00
_cell.angle_beta   90.00
_cell.angle_gamma   90.00
#
_symmetry.space_group_name_H-M   'P 1'
#
loop_
_entity.id
_entity.type
_entity.pdbx_description
1 polymer ?
#
loop_
_entity_poly.entity_id
_entity_poly.type
_entity_poly.pdbx_seq_one_letter_code
_entity_poly.pdbx_strand_id
1 'polypeptide(L)'
;MEGLQEEHEDVILTQKLYESLGITSGSTDLFVLISSVTSDVAIRFFATDVGRPYVIADEDDFRPEAELNVVHEFVHHLQQLHFETAATLESISKNADQTAAYRALMEGDASLSHLLYMSEYLETEEQAAAQDATGITDVTAFLAAPYVIQQLTLFPYVEGRFFAIELYLRDQDFALIDQAFEYIPRSTEQIIHVDKY
;
A
#
# COMPACT_ATOMS: atom_id res chain seq x y z
N MET A 1 7.43 22.11 -11.44
CA MET A 1 7.07 21.86 -12.87
C MET A 1 7.95 20.80 -13.51
N GLU A 2 9.25 20.73 -13.20
CA GLU A 2 10.14 19.64 -13.68
C GLU A 2 9.70 18.26 -13.19
N GLY A 3 9.36 18.07 -11.91
CA GLY A 3 8.93 16.77 -11.37
C GLY A 3 7.65 16.21 -12.02
N LEU A 4 6.65 17.05 -12.33
CA LEU A 4 5.43 16.61 -13.02
C LEU A 4 5.68 16.22 -14.50
N GLN A 5 6.73 16.76 -15.14
CA GLN A 5 7.13 16.35 -16.47
C GLN A 5 7.87 15.01 -16.46
N GLU A 6 8.76 14.78 -15.49
CA GLU A 6 9.45 13.50 -15.33
C GLU A 6 8.46 12.36 -15.03
N GLU A 7 7.52 12.54 -14.10
CA GLU A 7 6.47 11.55 -13.82
C GLU A 7 5.63 11.22 -15.07
N HIS A 8 5.32 12.21 -15.88
CA HIS A 8 4.56 11.99 -17.11
C HIS A 8 5.36 11.22 -18.17
N GLU A 9 6.67 11.47 -18.29
CA GLU A 9 7.55 10.76 -19.20
C GLU A 9 7.70 9.28 -18.79
N ASP A 10 7.82 8.99 -17.50
CA ASP A 10 7.91 7.62 -16.97
C ASP A 10 6.63 6.81 -17.21
N VAL A 11 5.46 7.43 -17.05
CA VAL A 11 4.16 6.80 -17.39
C VAL A 11 4.09 6.48 -18.88
N ILE A 12 4.53 7.40 -19.76
CA ILE A 12 4.53 7.16 -21.22
C ILE A 12 5.48 6.01 -21.59
N LEU A 13 6.64 5.92 -20.96
CA LEU A 13 7.62 4.85 -21.23
C LEU A 13 7.06 3.51 -20.77
N THR A 14 6.46 3.47 -19.58
CA THR A 14 5.80 2.27 -19.03
C THR A 14 4.63 1.84 -19.92
N GLN A 15 3.82 2.76 -20.40
CA GLN A 15 2.75 2.46 -21.35
C GLN A 15 3.28 1.79 -22.63
N LYS A 16 4.33 2.35 -23.26
CA LYS A 16 4.94 1.76 -24.44
C LYS A 16 5.52 0.37 -24.19
N LEU A 17 6.11 0.15 -23.00
CA LEU A 17 6.60 -1.17 -22.59
C LEU A 17 5.45 -2.16 -22.48
N TYR A 18 4.36 -1.81 -21.80
CA TYR A 18 3.20 -2.69 -21.64
C TYR A 18 2.49 -2.99 -22.95
N GLU A 19 2.40 -2.01 -23.85
CA GLU A 19 1.92 -2.24 -25.23
C GLU A 19 2.83 -3.21 -26.00
N SER A 20 4.15 -3.03 -25.90
CA SER A 20 5.13 -3.89 -26.56
C SER A 20 5.10 -5.32 -26.05
N LEU A 21 4.77 -5.52 -24.78
CA LEU A 21 4.61 -6.82 -24.13
C LEU A 21 3.21 -7.41 -24.34
N GLY A 22 2.29 -6.70 -24.98
CA GLY A 22 0.90 -7.15 -25.18
C GLY A 22 0.05 -7.14 -23.90
N ILE A 23 0.48 -6.43 -22.86
CA ILE A 23 -0.24 -6.31 -21.58
C ILE A 23 -1.41 -5.33 -21.74
N THR A 24 -1.20 -4.23 -22.45
CA THR A 24 -2.22 -3.23 -22.78
C THR A 24 -2.35 -3.07 -24.28
N SER A 25 -3.47 -2.53 -24.73
CA SER A 25 -3.65 -2.13 -26.16
C SER A 25 -3.20 -0.70 -26.38
N GLY A 26 -2.82 -0.31 -27.60
CA GLY A 26 -2.43 1.05 -27.94
C GLY A 26 -3.54 2.10 -27.81
N SER A 27 -4.77 1.69 -27.48
CA SER A 27 -5.89 2.57 -27.14
C SER A 27 -6.09 2.73 -25.63
N THR A 28 -5.28 2.06 -24.79
CA THR A 28 -5.38 2.11 -23.34
C THR A 28 -4.54 3.30 -22.83
N ASP A 29 -5.15 4.20 -22.10
CA ASP A 29 -4.42 5.22 -21.33
C ASP A 29 -4.03 4.62 -19.98
N LEU A 30 -2.74 4.36 -19.81
CA LEU A 30 -2.21 3.70 -18.62
C LEU A 30 -2.41 4.55 -17.36
N PHE A 31 -2.31 5.86 -17.47
CA PHE A 31 -2.52 6.76 -16.33
C PHE A 31 -3.97 6.69 -15.85
N VAL A 32 -4.93 6.76 -16.78
CA VAL A 32 -6.37 6.63 -16.46
C VAL A 32 -6.67 5.25 -15.87
N LEU A 33 -6.08 4.19 -16.45
CA LEU A 33 -6.27 2.83 -15.95
C LEU A 33 -5.76 2.68 -14.52
N ILE A 34 -4.51 3.06 -14.25
CA ILE A 34 -3.92 2.96 -12.90
C ILE A 34 -4.70 3.82 -11.91
N SER A 35 -5.05 5.05 -12.28
CA SER A 35 -5.84 5.94 -11.41
C SER A 35 -7.19 5.34 -11.06
N SER A 36 -7.88 4.73 -12.03
CA SER A 36 -9.18 4.08 -11.81
C SER A 36 -9.05 2.87 -10.88
N VAL A 37 -8.06 2.01 -11.14
CA VAL A 37 -7.78 0.81 -10.31
C VAL A 37 -7.41 1.21 -8.89
N THR A 38 -6.56 2.22 -8.74
CA THR A 38 -6.17 2.74 -7.41
C THR A 38 -7.37 3.33 -6.67
N SER A 39 -8.25 4.05 -7.37
CA SER A 39 -9.49 4.58 -6.77
C SER A 39 -10.45 3.49 -6.31
N ASP A 40 -10.54 2.38 -7.04
CA ASP A 40 -11.38 1.24 -6.65
C ASP A 40 -10.88 0.57 -5.36
N VAL A 41 -9.54 0.50 -5.19
CA VAL A 41 -8.89 -0.19 -4.07
C VAL A 41 -8.57 0.77 -2.92
N ALA A 42 -8.48 2.08 -3.18
CA ALA A 42 -8.20 3.07 -2.15
C ALA A 42 -9.32 3.10 -1.12
N ILE A 43 -8.97 2.75 0.10
CA ILE A 43 -9.84 2.95 1.25
C ILE A 43 -10.02 4.46 1.42
N ARG A 44 -11.25 4.93 1.57
CA ARG A 44 -11.64 6.35 1.56
C ARG A 44 -11.17 7.14 2.78
N PHE A 45 -9.95 6.96 3.24
CA PHE A 45 -9.49 7.58 4.45
C PHE A 45 -8.11 8.18 4.29
N PHE A 46 -7.90 9.34 4.78
CA PHE A 46 -6.66 10.03 5.03
C PHE A 46 -6.00 10.80 3.89
N ALA A 47 -6.04 12.11 4.04
CA ALA A 47 -4.98 12.98 3.56
C ALA A 47 -4.13 13.41 4.76
N THR A 48 -2.85 13.13 4.76
CA THR A 48 -1.90 13.76 5.69
C THR A 48 -1.43 15.07 5.07
N ASP A 49 -1.98 16.19 5.49
CA ASP A 49 -1.30 17.46 5.31
C ASP A 49 -0.47 17.72 6.56
N VAL A 50 0.74 18.20 6.36
CA VAL A 50 1.80 18.51 7.33
C VAL A 50 1.37 18.37 8.81
N GLY A 51 1.50 17.15 9.35
CA GLY A 51 1.43 16.89 10.78
C GLY A 51 0.04 16.71 11.40
N ARG A 52 -1.02 16.56 10.63
CA ARG A 52 -2.36 16.23 11.12
C ARG A 52 -3.04 15.17 10.26
N PRO A 53 -3.45 14.04 10.84
CA PRO A 53 -4.31 13.09 10.16
C PRO A 53 -5.74 13.63 10.06
N TYR A 54 -6.39 13.44 8.92
CA TYR A 54 -7.81 13.76 8.69
C TYR A 54 -8.58 12.49 8.40
N VAL A 55 -9.69 12.28 9.08
CA VAL A 55 -10.64 11.20 8.78
C VAL A 55 -11.76 11.78 7.94
N ILE A 56 -12.00 11.23 6.77
CA ILE A 56 -13.17 11.56 5.95
C ILE A 56 -14.25 10.54 6.31
N ALA A 57 -15.17 10.91 7.16
CA ALA A 57 -16.32 10.08 7.53
C ALA A 57 -17.59 10.66 6.91
N ASP A 58 -18.40 9.79 6.29
CA ASP A 58 -19.69 10.18 5.69
C ASP A 58 -20.82 10.27 6.71
N GLU A 59 -20.67 9.73 7.94
CA GLU A 59 -21.72 9.69 8.98
C GLU A 59 -21.12 9.78 10.40
N ASP A 60 -21.98 10.14 11.36
CA ASP A 60 -21.64 10.27 12.80
C ASP A 60 -21.32 8.93 13.51
N ASP A 61 -21.40 7.80 12.80
CA ASP A 61 -21.14 6.47 13.35
C ASP A 61 -19.71 5.99 13.01
N PHE A 62 -18.85 5.97 14.03
CA PHE A 62 -17.51 5.41 13.94
C PHE A 62 -17.60 3.88 14.05
N ARG A 63 -17.74 3.20 12.91
CA ARG A 63 -17.86 1.74 12.83
C ARG A 63 -16.50 1.05 12.99
N PRO A 64 -16.46 -0.25 13.39
CA PRO A 64 -15.22 -0.99 13.57
C PRO A 64 -14.27 -0.96 12.34
N GLU A 65 -14.80 -1.03 11.12
CA GLU A 65 -13.99 -0.92 9.92
C GLU A 65 -13.36 0.47 9.73
N ALA A 66 -14.05 1.53 10.15
CA ALA A 66 -13.50 2.88 10.12
C ALA A 66 -12.38 3.04 11.15
N GLU A 67 -12.54 2.47 12.33
CA GLU A 67 -11.52 2.44 13.37
C GLU A 67 -10.25 1.71 12.91
N LEU A 68 -10.40 0.54 12.29
CA LEU A 68 -9.29 -0.22 11.74
C LEU A 68 -8.55 0.53 10.62
N ASN A 69 -9.28 1.24 9.78
CA ASN A 69 -8.68 2.09 8.74
C ASN A 69 -7.90 3.26 9.36
N VAL A 70 -8.42 3.88 10.42
CA VAL A 70 -7.69 4.92 11.16
C VAL A 70 -6.39 4.36 11.74
N VAL A 71 -6.39 3.16 12.30
CA VAL A 71 -5.17 2.51 12.80
C VAL A 71 -4.15 2.33 11.68
N HIS A 72 -4.58 1.78 10.53
CA HIS A 72 -3.71 1.58 9.37
C HIS A 72 -3.03 2.89 8.93
N GLU A 73 -3.81 3.92 8.73
CA GLU A 73 -3.31 5.23 8.28
C GLU A 73 -2.47 5.93 9.36
N PHE A 74 -2.82 5.74 10.62
CA PHE A 74 -2.02 6.29 11.71
C PHE A 74 -0.61 5.67 11.73
N VAL A 75 -0.47 4.40 11.37
CA VAL A 75 0.85 3.76 11.20
C VAL A 75 1.64 4.45 10.07
N HIS A 76 1.02 4.75 8.92
CA HIS A 76 1.70 5.51 7.87
C HIS A 76 2.17 6.89 8.35
N HIS A 77 1.38 7.55 9.19
CA HIS A 77 1.79 8.81 9.81
C HIS A 77 3.02 8.62 10.72
N LEU A 78 3.04 7.57 11.55
CA LEU A 78 4.20 7.25 12.39
C LEU A 78 5.43 6.89 11.55
N GLN A 79 5.26 6.10 10.50
CA GLN A 79 6.33 5.76 9.54
C GLN A 79 6.95 7.04 8.95
N GLN A 80 6.11 8.00 8.53
CA GLN A 80 6.60 9.28 8.01
C GLN A 80 7.37 10.08 9.06
N LEU A 81 6.91 10.10 10.30
CA LEU A 81 7.56 10.84 11.39
C LEU A 81 8.90 10.23 11.82
N HIS A 82 9.02 8.91 11.80
CA HIS A 82 10.19 8.21 12.32
C HIS A 82 11.22 7.87 11.25
N PHE A 83 10.77 7.59 10.02
CA PHE A 83 11.62 7.05 8.94
C PHE A 83 11.65 7.93 7.68
N GLU A 84 10.99 9.09 7.69
CA GLU A 84 10.97 10.03 6.56
C GLU A 84 10.61 9.34 5.23
N THR A 85 9.55 8.52 5.24
CA THR A 85 9.19 7.61 4.16
C THR A 85 9.02 8.30 2.80
N ALA A 86 8.50 9.54 2.77
CA ALA A 86 8.36 10.31 1.55
C ALA A 86 9.73 10.63 0.92
N ALA A 87 10.71 11.06 1.72
CA ALA A 87 12.06 11.35 1.23
C ALA A 87 12.77 10.08 0.74
N THR A 88 12.57 8.95 1.43
CA THR A 88 13.10 7.66 1.00
C THR A 88 12.49 7.23 -0.34
N LEU A 89 11.16 7.29 -0.51
CA LEU A 89 10.48 7.00 -1.77
C LEU A 89 10.99 7.87 -2.92
N GLU A 90 11.18 9.17 -2.69
CA GLU A 90 11.75 10.07 -3.70
C GLU A 90 13.16 9.63 -4.09
N SER A 91 14.02 9.27 -3.12
CA SER A 91 15.40 8.87 -3.36
C SER A 91 15.55 7.60 -4.21
N ILE A 92 14.59 6.67 -4.11
CA ILE A 92 14.58 5.38 -4.84
C ILE A 92 13.64 5.37 -6.05
N SER A 93 12.96 6.46 -6.34
CA SER A 93 11.90 6.56 -7.37
C SER A 93 12.30 6.07 -8.76
N LYS A 94 13.60 6.12 -9.11
CA LYS A 94 14.14 5.63 -10.39
C LYS A 94 14.30 4.11 -10.45
N ASN A 95 14.14 3.40 -9.35
CA ASN A 95 14.17 1.94 -9.29
C ASN A 95 12.78 1.41 -8.92
N ALA A 96 11.96 1.08 -9.93
CA ALA A 96 10.58 0.65 -9.75
C ALA A 96 10.45 -0.60 -8.87
N ASP A 97 11.38 -1.55 -8.96
CA ASP A 97 11.35 -2.77 -8.15
C ASP A 97 11.63 -2.46 -6.66
N GLN A 98 12.63 -1.63 -6.37
CA GLN A 98 12.92 -1.18 -5.00
C GLN A 98 11.79 -0.32 -4.44
N THR A 99 11.19 0.54 -5.25
CA THR A 99 10.02 1.34 -4.85
C THR A 99 8.84 0.44 -4.48
N ALA A 100 8.58 -0.60 -5.28
CA ALA A 100 7.53 -1.58 -4.97
C ALA A 100 7.83 -2.36 -3.67
N ALA A 101 9.08 -2.76 -3.47
CA ALA A 101 9.52 -3.43 -2.24
C ALA A 101 9.37 -2.54 -1.00
N TYR A 102 9.77 -1.28 -1.09
CA TYR A 102 9.63 -0.36 0.03
C TYR A 102 8.16 -0.03 0.34
N ARG A 103 7.32 0.14 -0.69
CA ARG A 103 5.87 0.25 -0.49
C ARG A 103 5.28 -0.99 0.20
N ALA A 104 5.76 -2.18 -0.17
CA ALA A 104 5.33 -3.41 0.47
C ALA A 104 5.75 -3.49 1.95
N LEU A 105 6.90 -2.96 2.33
CA LEU A 105 7.27 -2.81 3.74
C LEU A 105 6.31 -1.87 4.47
N MET A 106 6.02 -0.70 3.90
CA MET A 106 5.12 0.30 4.51
C MET A 106 3.71 -0.26 4.71
N GLU A 107 3.11 -0.81 3.65
CA GLU A 107 1.75 -1.38 3.70
C GLU A 107 1.69 -2.66 4.55
N GLY A 108 2.77 -3.41 4.57
CA GLY A 108 2.90 -4.62 5.39
C GLY A 108 2.86 -4.32 6.88
N ASP A 109 3.64 -3.35 7.34
CA ASP A 109 3.67 -2.89 8.72
C ASP A 109 2.30 -2.32 9.15
N ALA A 110 1.70 -1.45 8.33
CA ALA A 110 0.37 -0.91 8.59
C ALA A 110 -0.70 -2.01 8.64
N SER A 111 -0.64 -2.99 7.74
CA SER A 111 -1.56 -4.14 7.71
C SER A 111 -1.38 -5.06 8.90
N LEU A 112 -0.16 -5.29 9.36
CA LEU A 112 0.13 -6.06 10.57
C LEU A 112 -0.43 -5.36 11.81
N SER A 113 -0.18 -4.07 11.96
CA SER A 113 -0.68 -3.26 13.06
C SER A 113 -2.21 -3.25 13.11
N HIS A 114 -2.87 -3.14 11.96
CA HIS A 114 -4.31 -3.29 11.81
C HIS A 114 -4.80 -4.67 12.32
N LEU A 115 -4.14 -5.77 11.93
CA LEU A 115 -4.50 -7.12 12.37
C LEU A 115 -4.31 -7.31 13.87
N LEU A 116 -3.19 -6.83 14.44
CA LEU A 116 -2.93 -6.93 15.87
C LEU A 116 -3.94 -6.10 16.66
N TYR A 117 -4.23 -4.87 16.21
CA TYR A 117 -5.26 -4.04 16.83
C TYR A 117 -6.63 -4.72 16.80
N MET A 118 -7.05 -5.24 15.65
CA MET A 118 -8.30 -5.97 15.50
C MET A 118 -8.39 -7.14 16.49
N SER A 119 -7.32 -7.91 16.65
CA SER A 119 -7.31 -9.08 17.53
C SER A 119 -7.32 -8.74 19.02
N GLU A 120 -6.75 -7.59 19.41
CA GLU A 120 -6.58 -7.20 20.81
C GLU A 120 -7.76 -6.36 21.32
N TYR A 121 -8.35 -5.52 20.49
CA TYR A 121 -9.30 -4.48 20.92
C TYR A 121 -10.72 -4.64 20.41
N LEU A 122 -10.96 -5.41 19.34
CA LEU A 122 -12.30 -5.62 18.82
C LEU A 122 -12.91 -6.93 19.33
N GLU A 123 -14.17 -6.89 19.72
CA GLU A 123 -14.95 -8.09 20.05
C GLU A 123 -15.22 -8.96 18.81
N THR A 124 -15.49 -10.25 18.99
CA THR A 124 -15.66 -11.22 17.88
C THR A 124 -16.71 -10.77 16.86
N GLU A 125 -17.80 -10.16 17.33
CA GLU A 125 -18.87 -9.65 16.46
C GLU A 125 -18.43 -8.44 15.66
N GLU A 126 -17.63 -7.56 16.25
CA GLU A 126 -17.03 -6.39 15.58
C GLU A 126 -15.97 -6.81 14.54
N GLN A 127 -15.14 -7.81 14.87
CA GLN A 127 -14.19 -8.40 13.92
C GLN A 127 -14.89 -8.97 12.69
N ALA A 128 -16.00 -9.70 12.90
CA ALA A 128 -16.79 -10.24 11.79
C ALA A 128 -17.44 -9.14 10.96
N ALA A 129 -18.00 -8.10 11.60
CA ALA A 129 -18.57 -6.95 10.90
C ALA A 129 -17.53 -6.18 10.08
N ALA A 130 -16.33 -5.98 10.62
CA ALA A 130 -15.24 -5.31 9.92
C ALA A 130 -14.72 -6.12 8.71
N GLN A 131 -14.71 -7.46 8.81
CA GLN A 131 -14.34 -8.32 7.68
C GLN A 131 -15.39 -8.35 6.56
N ASP A 132 -16.66 -8.27 6.91
CA ASP A 132 -17.77 -8.21 5.94
C ASP A 132 -17.86 -6.84 5.26
N ALA A 133 -17.46 -5.78 5.97
CA ALA A 133 -17.45 -4.42 5.47
C ALA A 133 -16.13 -4.13 4.74
N THR A 134 -15.95 -4.67 3.54
CA THR A 134 -14.70 -4.47 2.77
C THR A 134 -14.45 -3.00 2.36
N GLY A 135 -15.39 -2.10 2.59
CA GLY A 135 -15.30 -0.68 2.17
C GLY A 135 -15.18 -0.47 0.65
N ILE A 136 -14.91 -1.53 -0.10
CA ILE A 136 -14.77 -1.52 -1.56
C ILE A 136 -16.18 -1.64 -2.16
N THR A 137 -16.73 -0.53 -2.60
CA THR A 137 -18.08 -0.50 -3.17
C THR A 137 -18.10 -0.75 -4.68
N ASP A 138 -17.02 -0.50 -5.38
CA ASP A 138 -16.87 -0.73 -6.81
C ASP A 138 -15.46 -1.23 -7.11
N VAL A 139 -15.34 -2.42 -7.67
CA VAL A 139 -14.09 -3.06 -8.13
C VAL A 139 -14.06 -3.25 -9.64
N THR A 140 -14.93 -2.54 -10.35
CA THR A 140 -15.11 -2.75 -11.80
C THR A 140 -13.83 -2.46 -12.58
N ALA A 141 -13.16 -1.35 -12.31
CA ALA A 141 -11.93 -1.01 -13.00
C ALA A 141 -10.79 -1.98 -12.62
N PHE A 142 -10.70 -2.38 -11.35
CA PHE A 142 -9.73 -3.37 -10.89
C PHE A 142 -9.92 -4.72 -11.59
N LEU A 143 -11.13 -5.27 -11.62
CA LEU A 143 -11.42 -6.56 -12.26
C LEU A 143 -11.27 -6.53 -13.78
N ALA A 144 -11.49 -5.37 -14.41
CA ALA A 144 -11.30 -5.19 -15.85
C ALA A 144 -9.83 -4.94 -16.24
N ALA A 145 -8.97 -4.61 -15.28
CA ALA A 145 -7.57 -4.33 -15.56
C ALA A 145 -6.79 -5.59 -15.97
N PRO A 146 -5.73 -5.45 -16.77
CA PRO A 146 -4.80 -6.57 -17.04
C PRO A 146 -4.28 -7.19 -15.75
N TYR A 147 -4.12 -8.52 -15.72
CA TYR A 147 -3.72 -9.28 -14.54
C TYR A 147 -2.46 -8.73 -13.85
N VAL A 148 -1.47 -8.30 -14.64
CA VAL A 148 -0.24 -7.72 -14.08
C VAL A 148 -0.52 -6.44 -13.30
N ILE A 149 -1.45 -5.60 -13.76
CA ILE A 149 -1.85 -4.38 -13.04
C ILE A 149 -2.55 -4.73 -11.72
N GLN A 150 -3.45 -5.71 -11.76
CA GLN A 150 -4.10 -6.21 -10.53
C GLN A 150 -3.06 -6.71 -9.51
N GLN A 151 -2.07 -7.51 -9.97
CA GLN A 151 -1.02 -8.03 -9.08
C GLN A 151 -0.13 -6.93 -8.52
N LEU A 152 0.29 -5.97 -9.33
CA LEU A 152 1.10 -4.84 -8.86
C LEU A 152 0.35 -3.96 -7.84
N THR A 153 -0.97 -3.81 -8.01
CA THR A 153 -1.80 -3.07 -7.06
C THR A 153 -1.93 -3.79 -5.72
N LEU A 154 -2.09 -5.12 -5.73
CA LEU A 154 -2.26 -5.92 -4.53
C LEU A 154 -0.94 -6.26 -3.82
N PHE A 155 0.16 -6.26 -4.55
CA PHE A 155 1.47 -6.70 -4.04
C PHE A 155 1.86 -6.05 -2.71
N PRO A 156 1.78 -4.73 -2.53
CA PRO A 156 2.14 -4.09 -1.26
C PRO A 156 1.32 -4.60 -0.08
N TYR A 157 0.04 -4.84 -0.27
CA TYR A 157 -0.89 -5.27 0.77
C TYR A 157 -0.80 -6.76 1.09
N VAL A 158 -0.60 -7.60 0.08
CA VAL A 158 -0.59 -9.06 0.24
C VAL A 158 0.80 -9.54 0.66
N GLU A 159 1.80 -9.33 -0.21
CA GLU A 159 3.17 -9.81 0.05
C GLU A 159 3.84 -8.99 1.16
N GLY A 160 3.59 -7.69 1.23
CA GLY A 160 4.09 -6.84 2.30
C GLY A 160 3.59 -7.28 3.67
N ARG A 161 2.31 -7.64 3.79
CA ARG A 161 1.75 -8.17 5.03
C ARG A 161 2.42 -9.49 5.45
N PHE A 162 2.65 -10.41 4.53
CA PHE A 162 3.36 -11.65 4.84
C PHE A 162 4.81 -11.39 5.27
N PHE A 163 5.49 -10.47 4.61
CA PHE A 163 6.84 -10.02 4.99
C PHE A 163 6.87 -9.47 6.42
N ALA A 164 5.97 -8.53 6.75
CA ALA A 164 5.89 -7.94 8.08
C ALA A 164 5.53 -8.97 9.16
N ILE A 165 4.56 -9.86 8.89
CA ILE A 165 4.19 -10.96 9.80
C ILE A 165 5.41 -11.87 10.07
N GLU A 166 6.17 -12.23 9.04
CA GLU A 166 7.32 -13.11 9.22
C GLU A 166 8.43 -12.45 10.05
N LEU A 167 8.71 -11.16 9.82
CA LEU A 167 9.65 -10.41 10.67
C LEU A 167 9.16 -10.33 12.11
N TYR A 168 7.89 -9.99 12.32
CA TYR A 168 7.30 -9.92 13.66
C TYR A 168 7.36 -11.25 14.41
N LEU A 169 7.08 -12.37 13.75
CA LEU A 169 7.08 -13.69 14.38
C LEU A 169 8.47 -14.16 14.82
N ARG A 170 9.55 -13.61 14.27
CA ARG A 170 10.93 -13.97 14.66
C ARG A 170 11.24 -13.53 16.09
N ASP A 171 10.83 -12.32 16.47
CA ASP A 171 11.14 -11.72 17.78
C ASP A 171 9.88 -11.40 18.61
N GLN A 172 8.69 -11.56 18.02
CA GLN A 172 7.38 -11.20 18.59
C GLN A 172 7.28 -9.73 19.00
N ASP A 173 7.96 -8.88 18.27
CA ASP A 173 7.93 -7.42 18.39
C ASP A 173 8.18 -6.74 17.03
N PHE A 174 8.19 -5.40 17.00
CA PHE A 174 8.39 -4.61 15.78
C PHE A 174 9.86 -4.30 15.47
N ALA A 175 10.82 -4.72 16.28
CA ALA A 175 12.24 -4.32 16.14
C ALA A 175 12.83 -4.68 14.77
N LEU A 176 12.51 -5.85 14.20
CA LEU A 176 12.98 -6.23 12.87
C LEU A 176 12.26 -5.45 11.75
N ILE A 177 11.03 -5.03 11.97
CA ILE A 177 10.30 -4.17 11.03
C ILE A 177 10.90 -2.76 11.05
N ASP A 178 11.16 -2.19 12.24
CA ASP A 178 11.84 -0.90 12.39
C ASP A 178 13.23 -0.94 11.73
N GLN A 179 13.96 -2.04 11.93
CA GLN A 179 15.24 -2.25 11.24
C GLN A 179 15.09 -2.29 9.72
N ALA A 180 13.97 -2.83 9.20
CA ALA A 180 13.71 -2.86 7.77
C ALA A 180 13.45 -1.48 7.17
N PHE A 181 12.99 -0.50 7.95
CA PHE A 181 12.94 0.91 7.54
C PHE A 181 14.31 1.57 7.53
N GLU A 182 15.26 1.13 8.36
CA GLU A 182 16.65 1.62 8.33
C GLU A 182 17.47 0.98 7.20
N TYR A 183 17.25 -0.30 6.94
CA TYR A 183 17.93 -1.10 5.91
C TYR A 183 16.92 -1.58 4.89
N ILE A 184 16.43 -0.67 4.06
CA ILE A 184 15.30 -0.91 3.19
C ILE A 184 15.49 -2.09 2.22
N PRO A 185 14.44 -2.88 1.94
CA PRO A 185 14.47 -3.94 0.93
C PRO A 185 14.91 -3.39 -0.43
N ARG A 186 15.75 -4.14 -1.14
CA ARG A 186 16.32 -3.71 -2.43
C ARG A 186 15.51 -4.17 -3.63
N SER A 187 14.63 -5.16 -3.44
CA SER A 187 13.83 -5.75 -4.50
C SER A 187 12.59 -6.43 -3.95
N THR A 188 11.58 -6.62 -4.78
CA THR A 188 10.39 -7.42 -4.47
C THR A 188 10.73 -8.88 -4.16
N GLU A 189 11.84 -9.39 -4.67
CA GLU A 189 12.38 -10.72 -4.32
C GLU A 189 12.63 -10.87 -2.82
N GLN A 190 13.12 -9.83 -2.14
CA GLN A 190 13.35 -9.85 -0.69
C GLN A 190 12.04 -9.79 0.11
N ILE A 191 11.00 -9.20 -0.45
CA ILE A 191 9.66 -9.20 0.16
C ILE A 191 9.04 -10.59 0.09
N ILE A 192 9.10 -11.24 -1.09
CA ILE A 192 8.53 -12.57 -1.32
C ILE A 192 9.33 -13.67 -0.58
N HIS A 193 10.62 -13.49 -0.46
CA HIS A 193 11.56 -14.44 0.15
C HIS A 193 12.32 -13.77 1.29
N VAL A 194 11.73 -13.76 2.48
CA VAL A 194 12.25 -13.05 3.67
C VAL A 194 13.62 -13.58 4.13
N ASP A 195 13.99 -14.80 3.73
CA ASP A 195 15.32 -15.38 3.94
C ASP A 195 16.42 -14.71 3.08
N LYS A 196 16.04 -13.94 2.06
CA LYS A 196 16.97 -13.17 1.22
C LYS A 196 17.09 -11.71 1.66
N TYR A 197 16.24 -11.28 2.56
CA TYR A 197 16.32 -9.97 3.18
C TYR A 197 17.31 -10.01 4.35
#